data_faf1915da0ae55852ff979918186a9ca
#
_entry.id   faf1915da0ae55852ff979918186a9ca
#
_cell.length_a   1.000
_cell.length_b   1.000
_cell.length_c   1.000
_cell.angle_alpha   90.00
_cell.angle_beta   90.00
_cell.angle_gamma   90.00
#
_symmetry.space_group_name_H-M   'P 1'
#
loop_
_entity.id
_entity.type
_entity.pdbx_description
1 polymer ?
#
loop_
_entity_poly.entity_id
_entity_poly.type
_entity_poly.pdbx_seq_one_letter_code
_entity_poly.pdbx_strand_id
1 'polypeptide(L)'
;SRLILALTAMGKDVTHVAGRNLLDGLDSMGFITKQSVNGPVWALLALDSHDYPVSGDVTREKLVRAILDTQREDGSWPVIASSQVPDVDMTAMAIQALAPYYENAQVKAAVDAALTFLAGVQNTDGTFSEIPGTAASAESTAQVIVALTALGIDPTADTRFVKSGVSVVDALCGFYVTGGGFRHLMDDANVDGM
;
A
#
# COMPACT_ATOMS: atom_id res chain seq x y z
N SER A 1 9.30 -5.08 -10.08
CA SER A 1 8.04 -5.50 -9.42
C SER A 1 6.79 -4.81 -9.96
N ARG A 2 6.75 -3.46 -10.10
CA ARG A 2 5.53 -2.77 -10.64
C ARG A 2 5.16 -3.22 -12.06
N LEU A 3 6.14 -3.41 -12.94
CA LEU A 3 5.89 -3.91 -14.29
C LEU A 3 5.34 -5.35 -14.29
N ILE A 4 5.80 -6.19 -13.35
CA ILE A 4 5.26 -7.55 -13.17
C ILE A 4 3.77 -7.47 -12.84
N LEU A 5 3.38 -6.64 -11.85
CA LEU A 5 1.97 -6.44 -11.48
C LEU A 5 1.11 -5.98 -12.66
N ALA A 6 1.58 -4.96 -13.39
CA ALA A 6 0.84 -4.43 -14.54
C ALA A 6 0.63 -5.50 -15.64
N LEU A 7 1.69 -6.24 -15.99
CA LEU A 7 1.61 -7.29 -16.99
C LEU A 7 0.76 -8.48 -16.52
N THR A 8 0.86 -8.86 -15.24
CA THR A 8 0.01 -9.89 -14.65
C THR A 8 -1.46 -9.51 -14.72
N ALA A 9 -1.80 -8.27 -14.34
CA ALA A 9 -3.17 -7.76 -14.43
C ALA A 9 -3.71 -7.75 -15.89
N MET A 10 -2.83 -7.59 -16.86
CA MET A 10 -3.16 -7.67 -18.31
C MET A 10 -3.17 -9.10 -18.84
N GLY A 11 -2.96 -10.13 -18.02
CA GLY A 11 -2.86 -11.54 -18.43
C GLY A 11 -1.65 -11.83 -19.33
N LYS A 12 -0.56 -11.06 -19.18
CA LYS A 12 0.67 -11.23 -19.98
C LYS A 12 1.71 -12.06 -19.23
N ASP A 13 2.45 -12.87 -20.00
CA ASP A 13 3.56 -13.65 -19.48
C ASP A 13 4.74 -12.74 -19.10
N VAL A 14 5.05 -12.68 -17.82
CA VAL A 14 6.15 -11.88 -17.28
C VAL A 14 7.52 -12.55 -17.43
N THR A 15 7.56 -13.82 -17.82
CA THR A 15 8.80 -14.58 -17.98
C THR A 15 9.42 -14.40 -19.37
N HIS A 16 8.69 -13.81 -20.32
CA HIS A 16 9.13 -13.63 -21.71
C HIS A 16 8.85 -12.21 -22.24
N VAL A 17 9.32 -11.19 -21.54
CA VAL A 17 9.15 -9.79 -21.93
C VAL A 17 10.39 -9.28 -22.66
N ALA A 18 10.29 -9.05 -23.95
CA ALA A 18 11.43 -8.64 -24.80
C ALA A 18 12.68 -9.52 -24.60
N GLY A 19 12.49 -10.84 -24.50
CA GLY A 19 13.56 -11.82 -24.32
C GLY A 19 14.13 -11.90 -22.89
N ARG A 20 13.45 -11.32 -21.91
CA ARG A 20 13.87 -11.33 -20.50
C ARG A 20 12.77 -11.90 -19.60
N ASN A 21 13.20 -12.61 -18.56
CA ASN A 21 12.33 -12.98 -17.46
C ASN A 21 12.38 -11.86 -16.40
N LEU A 22 11.26 -11.20 -16.16
CA LEU A 22 11.21 -10.11 -15.18
C LEU A 22 11.35 -10.57 -13.74
N LEU A 23 11.10 -11.86 -13.45
CA LEU A 23 11.26 -12.43 -12.12
C LEU A 23 12.75 -12.51 -11.70
N ASP A 24 13.68 -12.58 -12.67
CA ASP A 24 15.12 -12.59 -12.38
C ASP A 24 15.58 -11.33 -11.61
N GLY A 25 14.83 -10.25 -11.71
CA GLY A 25 15.09 -9.03 -10.93
C GLY A 25 14.60 -9.08 -9.47
N LEU A 26 14.02 -10.21 -9.04
CA LEU A 26 13.51 -10.45 -7.67
C LEU A 26 14.25 -11.60 -6.97
N ASP A 27 15.49 -11.88 -7.35
CA ASP A 27 16.28 -13.02 -6.88
C ASP A 27 17.24 -12.69 -5.72
N SER A 28 17.38 -11.41 -5.37
CA SER A 28 18.33 -10.93 -4.36
C SER A 28 17.70 -10.02 -3.30
N MET A 29 17.68 -10.48 -2.05
CA MET A 29 17.25 -9.65 -0.92
C MET A 29 18.09 -8.39 -0.79
N GLY A 30 19.40 -8.49 -1.00
CA GLY A 30 20.32 -7.33 -0.95
C GLY A 30 20.02 -6.28 -2.01
N PHE A 31 19.44 -6.66 -3.16
CA PHE A 31 18.98 -5.70 -4.17
C PHE A 31 17.61 -5.11 -3.82
N ILE A 32 16.68 -5.95 -3.40
CA ILE A 32 15.31 -5.56 -3.04
C ILE A 32 15.32 -4.54 -1.89
N THR A 33 16.10 -4.79 -0.84
CA THR A 33 16.14 -3.94 0.36
C THR A 33 16.86 -2.60 0.16
N LYS A 34 17.55 -2.39 -0.96
CA LYS A 34 18.16 -1.07 -1.29
C LYS A 34 17.13 0.06 -1.37
N GLN A 35 15.88 -0.26 -1.65
CA GLN A 35 14.78 0.71 -1.70
C GLN A 35 14.02 0.81 -0.36
N SER A 36 14.69 0.46 0.76
CA SER A 36 14.05 0.43 2.07
C SER A 36 12.83 -0.50 2.09
N VAL A 37 11.77 -0.17 2.83
CA VAL A 37 10.53 -0.98 2.92
C VAL A 37 9.79 -1.07 1.58
N ASN A 38 9.93 -0.08 0.73
CA ASN A 38 9.28 -0.01 -0.58
C ASN A 38 9.66 -1.22 -1.47
N GLY A 39 10.93 -1.65 -1.44
CA GLY A 39 11.39 -2.80 -2.20
C GLY A 39 10.72 -4.11 -1.81
N PRO A 40 10.79 -4.54 -0.53
CA PRO A 40 10.11 -5.74 -0.04
C PRO A 40 8.59 -5.72 -0.27
N VAL A 41 7.91 -4.59 -0.05
CA VAL A 41 6.46 -4.43 -0.29
C VAL A 41 6.12 -4.72 -1.76
N TRP A 42 6.77 -4.04 -2.70
CA TRP A 42 6.50 -4.26 -4.12
C TRP A 42 6.94 -5.64 -4.63
N ALA A 43 7.99 -6.22 -4.04
CA ALA A 43 8.42 -7.58 -4.39
C ALA A 43 7.38 -8.60 -3.96
N LEU A 44 6.87 -8.48 -2.72
CA LEU A 44 5.86 -9.39 -2.17
C LEU A 44 4.55 -9.29 -2.96
N LEU A 45 4.04 -8.08 -3.19
CA LEU A 45 2.84 -7.86 -4.02
C LEU A 45 3.01 -8.47 -5.43
N ALA A 46 4.17 -8.29 -6.06
CA ALA A 46 4.42 -8.84 -7.38
C ALA A 46 4.46 -10.37 -7.40
N LEU A 47 5.12 -10.98 -6.41
CA LEU A 47 5.21 -12.45 -6.32
C LEU A 47 3.85 -13.08 -6.01
N ASP A 48 3.04 -12.45 -5.16
CA ASP A 48 1.74 -12.98 -4.74
C ASP A 48 0.64 -12.74 -5.79
N SER A 49 0.83 -11.78 -6.70
CA SER A 49 -0.18 -11.45 -7.72
C SER A 49 -0.55 -12.64 -8.64
N HIS A 50 0.31 -13.64 -8.75
CA HIS A 50 0.07 -14.86 -9.53
C HIS A 50 0.83 -16.07 -8.95
N ASP A 51 1.09 -16.06 -7.66
CA ASP A 51 1.87 -17.10 -6.96
C ASP A 51 3.19 -17.45 -7.69
N TYR A 52 3.91 -16.41 -8.12
CA TYR A 52 5.16 -16.60 -8.83
C TYR A 52 6.22 -17.29 -7.98
N PRO A 53 7.07 -18.14 -8.57
CA PRO A 53 8.14 -18.80 -7.84
C PRO A 53 9.17 -17.79 -7.34
N VAL A 54 9.71 -18.03 -6.16
CA VAL A 54 10.87 -17.32 -5.61
C VAL A 54 12.17 -17.95 -6.11
N SER A 55 13.24 -17.16 -6.18
CA SER A 55 14.56 -17.60 -6.61
C SER A 55 15.68 -16.91 -5.84
N GLY A 56 16.90 -17.36 -6.02
CA GLY A 56 18.07 -16.80 -5.34
C GLY A 56 17.98 -16.96 -3.82
N ASP A 57 18.23 -15.88 -3.09
CA ASP A 57 18.16 -15.84 -1.63
C ASP A 57 16.82 -15.26 -1.12
N VAL A 58 15.86 -15.01 -2.02
CA VAL A 58 14.55 -14.43 -1.71
C VAL A 58 13.55 -15.51 -1.33
N THR A 59 12.83 -15.29 -0.23
CA THR A 59 11.63 -16.05 0.13
C THR A 59 10.55 -15.09 0.60
N ARG A 60 9.28 -15.53 0.55
CA ARG A 60 8.15 -14.73 1.04
C ARG A 60 8.31 -14.39 2.53
N GLU A 61 8.80 -15.33 3.33
CA GLU A 61 9.06 -15.12 4.76
C GLU A 61 10.12 -14.05 5.00
N LYS A 62 11.18 -14.01 4.19
CA LYS A 62 12.21 -12.95 4.28
C LYS A 62 11.66 -11.59 3.88
N LEU A 63 10.80 -11.53 2.86
CA LEU A 63 10.15 -10.28 2.46
C LEU A 63 9.19 -9.79 3.54
N VAL A 64 8.33 -10.66 4.08
CA VAL A 64 7.46 -10.35 5.22
C VAL A 64 8.29 -9.84 6.40
N ARG A 65 9.36 -10.54 6.75
CA ARG A 65 10.24 -10.14 7.85
C ARG A 65 10.87 -8.77 7.61
N ALA A 66 11.35 -8.50 6.38
CA ALA A 66 11.95 -7.21 6.04
C ALA A 66 10.94 -6.05 6.14
N ILE A 67 9.65 -6.30 5.85
CA ILE A 67 8.58 -5.32 6.07
C ILE A 67 8.37 -5.11 7.58
N LEU A 68 8.19 -6.18 8.35
CA LEU A 68 7.93 -6.09 9.79
C LEU A 68 9.05 -5.37 10.54
N ASP A 69 10.32 -5.63 10.18
CA ASP A 69 11.49 -5.06 10.85
C ASP A 69 11.63 -3.53 10.65
N THR A 70 10.87 -2.95 9.70
CA THR A 70 10.87 -1.50 9.44
C THR A 70 9.66 -0.76 10.01
N GLN A 71 8.74 -1.49 10.68
CA GLN A 71 7.59 -0.86 11.34
C GLN A 71 8.05 0.00 12.51
N ARG A 72 7.42 1.15 12.66
CA ARG A 72 7.66 2.11 13.74
C ARG A 72 6.84 1.75 14.98
N GLU A 73 7.22 2.32 16.12
CA GLU A 73 6.51 2.13 17.39
C GLU A 73 5.05 2.62 17.35
N ASP A 74 4.76 3.63 16.50
CA ASP A 74 3.41 4.14 16.29
C ASP A 74 2.53 3.27 15.38
N GLY A 75 3.08 2.17 14.86
CA GLY A 75 2.41 1.24 13.96
C GLY A 75 2.52 1.59 12.48
N SER A 76 3.09 2.75 12.12
CA SER A 76 3.27 3.17 10.73
C SER A 76 4.50 2.54 10.07
N TRP A 77 4.57 2.67 8.75
CA TRP A 77 5.79 2.45 7.97
C TRP A 77 6.25 3.75 7.31
N PRO A 78 7.55 4.07 7.38
CA PRO A 78 8.12 5.21 6.68
C PRO A 78 8.54 4.83 5.26
N VAL A 79 8.67 5.79 4.33
CA VAL A 79 9.23 5.53 2.99
C VAL A 79 10.69 5.06 3.08
N ILE A 80 11.46 5.66 3.99
CA ILE A 80 12.86 5.32 4.25
C ILE A 80 12.96 4.84 5.69
N ALA A 81 13.53 3.65 5.92
CA ALA A 81 13.59 3.01 7.25
C ALA A 81 14.19 3.89 8.36
N SER A 82 15.11 4.81 8.03
CA SER A 82 15.70 5.75 8.98
C SER A 82 14.84 7.01 9.23
N SER A 83 13.75 7.20 8.48
CA SER A 83 12.88 8.37 8.63
C SER A 83 12.08 8.30 9.93
N GLN A 84 11.96 9.46 10.58
CA GLN A 84 11.08 9.63 11.73
C GLN A 84 9.67 10.12 11.33
N VAL A 85 9.46 10.36 10.04
CA VAL A 85 8.17 10.81 9.51
C VAL A 85 7.35 9.58 9.11
N PRO A 86 6.15 9.40 9.67
CA PRO A 86 5.23 8.35 9.24
C PRO A 86 4.70 8.68 7.84
N ASP A 87 4.39 7.62 7.07
CA ASP A 87 3.86 7.74 5.72
C ASP A 87 2.61 6.88 5.60
N VAL A 88 1.49 7.50 5.26
CA VAL A 88 0.18 6.82 5.16
C VAL A 88 0.16 5.86 3.98
N ASP A 89 0.71 6.26 2.84
CA ASP A 89 0.71 5.45 1.62
C ASP A 89 1.56 4.19 1.81
N MET A 90 2.77 4.35 2.35
CA MET A 90 3.63 3.19 2.67
C MET A 90 3.00 2.28 3.72
N THR A 91 2.32 2.85 4.72
CA THR A 91 1.61 2.06 5.74
C THR A 91 0.49 1.25 5.11
N ALA A 92 -0.32 1.87 4.27
CA ALA A 92 -1.41 1.20 3.56
C ALA A 92 -0.88 0.13 2.58
N MET A 93 0.20 0.42 1.86
CA MET A 93 0.84 -0.56 0.96
C MET A 93 1.46 -1.74 1.72
N ALA A 94 2.05 -1.50 2.89
CA ALA A 94 2.57 -2.58 3.73
C ALA A 94 1.43 -3.48 4.24
N ILE A 95 0.31 -2.90 4.67
CA ILE A 95 -0.90 -3.67 5.02
C ILE A 95 -1.36 -4.51 3.85
N GLN A 96 -1.46 -3.94 2.65
CA GLN A 96 -1.88 -4.67 1.44
C GLN A 96 -0.96 -5.86 1.15
N ALA A 97 0.36 -5.67 1.23
CA ALA A 97 1.33 -6.74 0.99
C ALA A 97 1.29 -7.83 2.07
N LEU A 98 0.97 -7.47 3.31
CA LEU A 98 0.91 -8.37 4.45
C LEU A 98 -0.45 -9.07 4.61
N ALA A 99 -1.51 -8.61 3.93
CA ALA A 99 -2.86 -9.13 4.07
C ALA A 99 -2.97 -10.65 3.84
N PRO A 100 -2.30 -11.28 2.84
CA PRO A 100 -2.33 -12.73 2.67
C PRO A 100 -1.71 -13.51 3.84
N TYR A 101 -0.93 -12.85 4.69
CA TYR A 101 -0.21 -13.44 5.83
C TYR A 101 -0.84 -13.09 7.19
N TYR A 102 -2.04 -12.52 7.20
CA TYR A 102 -2.70 -11.97 8.40
C TYR A 102 -2.96 -13.02 9.50
N GLU A 103 -3.05 -14.31 9.15
CA GLU A 103 -3.17 -15.41 10.11
C GLU A 103 -1.89 -15.64 10.93
N ASN A 104 -0.73 -15.14 10.50
CA ASN A 104 0.49 -15.17 11.29
C ASN A 104 0.39 -14.15 12.44
N ALA A 105 0.62 -14.59 13.67
CA ALA A 105 0.44 -13.75 14.87
C ALA A 105 1.30 -12.46 14.86
N GLN A 106 2.53 -12.51 14.32
CA GLN A 106 3.40 -11.33 14.23
C GLN A 106 2.87 -10.35 13.17
N VAL A 107 2.46 -10.86 12.01
CA VAL A 107 1.85 -10.05 10.94
C VAL A 107 0.56 -9.42 11.45
N LYS A 108 -0.29 -10.21 12.10
CA LYS A 108 -1.55 -9.72 12.67
C LYS A 108 -1.32 -8.55 13.63
N ALA A 109 -0.40 -8.71 14.58
CA ALA A 109 -0.08 -7.65 15.53
C ALA A 109 0.41 -6.36 14.86
N ALA A 110 1.26 -6.50 13.84
CA ALA A 110 1.79 -5.37 13.08
C ALA A 110 0.68 -4.67 12.26
N VAL A 111 -0.17 -5.43 11.58
CA VAL A 111 -1.29 -4.89 10.79
C VAL A 111 -2.33 -4.23 11.69
N ASP A 112 -2.67 -4.82 12.83
CA ASP A 112 -3.62 -4.23 13.80
C ASP A 112 -3.10 -2.89 14.36
N ALA A 113 -1.80 -2.80 14.64
CA ALA A 113 -1.16 -1.54 15.04
C ALA A 113 -1.24 -0.49 13.92
N ALA A 114 -1.00 -0.89 12.68
CA ALA A 114 -1.09 -0.01 11.51
C ALA A 114 -2.52 0.48 11.24
N LEU A 115 -3.52 -0.38 11.40
CA LEU A 115 -4.92 0.03 11.30
C LEU A 115 -5.29 1.04 12.39
N THR A 116 -4.75 0.88 13.60
CA THR A 116 -4.93 1.84 14.69
C THR A 116 -4.28 3.18 14.35
N PHE A 117 -3.05 3.17 13.80
CA PHE A 117 -2.38 4.36 13.33
C PHE A 117 -3.21 5.08 12.24
N LEU A 118 -3.61 4.36 11.18
CA LEU A 118 -4.39 4.95 10.08
C LEU A 118 -5.70 5.57 10.59
N ALA A 119 -6.44 4.86 11.45
CA ALA A 119 -7.67 5.39 12.03
C ALA A 119 -7.44 6.66 12.87
N GLY A 120 -6.27 6.76 13.53
CA GLY A 120 -5.89 7.92 14.34
C GLY A 120 -5.49 9.16 13.54
N VAL A 121 -4.94 8.97 12.33
CA VAL A 121 -4.46 10.08 11.47
C VAL A 121 -5.45 10.46 10.36
N GLN A 122 -6.59 9.77 10.26
CA GLN A 122 -7.66 10.12 9.32
C GLN A 122 -8.20 11.51 9.63
N ASN A 123 -8.33 12.36 8.61
CA ASN A 123 -8.89 13.70 8.72
C ASN A 123 -10.39 13.65 9.14
N THR A 124 -10.87 14.74 9.69
CA THR A 124 -12.28 14.86 10.18
C THR A 124 -13.32 14.77 9.07
N ASP A 125 -12.92 15.01 7.81
CA ASP A 125 -13.72 14.89 6.60
C ASP A 125 -13.63 13.49 5.96
N GLY A 126 -12.93 12.56 6.60
CA GLY A 126 -12.78 11.18 6.14
C GLY A 126 -11.61 10.94 5.17
N THR A 127 -10.92 11.99 4.74
CA THR A 127 -9.78 11.91 3.80
C THR A 127 -8.48 11.48 4.48
N PHE A 128 -7.45 11.20 3.68
CA PHE A 128 -6.08 10.96 4.13
C PHE A 128 -5.07 11.84 3.41
N SER A 129 -3.99 12.17 4.12
CA SER A 129 -2.80 12.83 3.59
C SER A 129 -1.64 11.85 3.58
N GLU A 130 -0.69 11.96 2.65
CA GLU A 130 0.53 11.14 2.61
C GLU A 130 1.29 11.25 3.95
N ILE A 131 1.52 12.49 4.40
CA ILE A 131 2.09 12.78 5.71
C ILE A 131 0.98 13.39 6.59
N PRO A 132 0.71 12.83 7.79
CA PRO A 132 -0.32 13.36 8.68
C PRO A 132 -0.19 14.86 8.94
N GLY A 133 -1.29 15.59 8.74
CA GLY A 133 -1.32 17.03 8.94
C GLY A 133 -0.92 17.88 7.71
N THR A 134 -0.63 17.25 6.57
CA THR A 134 -0.47 17.93 5.28
C THR A 134 -1.80 17.94 4.49
N ALA A 135 -1.79 18.46 3.26
CA ALA A 135 -2.96 18.43 2.39
C ALA A 135 -3.38 16.99 2.08
N ALA A 136 -4.68 16.74 2.12
CA ALA A 136 -5.23 15.43 1.77
C ALA A 136 -5.22 15.23 0.25
N SER A 137 -4.96 13.98 -0.18
CA SER A 137 -4.95 13.62 -1.60
C SER A 137 -5.92 12.47 -1.91
N ALA A 138 -6.37 12.41 -3.16
CA ALA A 138 -7.17 11.29 -3.65
C ALA A 138 -6.39 9.98 -3.57
N GLU A 139 -5.09 10.01 -3.87
CA GLU A 139 -4.22 8.84 -3.91
C GLU A 139 -4.05 8.22 -2.52
N SER A 140 -3.70 9.04 -1.52
CA SER A 140 -3.55 8.55 -0.14
C SER A 140 -4.88 8.00 0.41
N THR A 141 -6.00 8.66 0.09
CA THR A 141 -7.34 8.20 0.47
C THR A 141 -7.67 6.87 -0.22
N ALA A 142 -7.39 6.74 -1.52
CA ALA A 142 -7.61 5.50 -2.27
C ALA A 142 -6.69 4.36 -1.78
N GLN A 143 -5.44 4.67 -1.43
CA GLN A 143 -4.49 3.66 -0.96
C GLN A 143 -4.95 3.01 0.35
N VAL A 144 -5.56 3.79 1.26
CA VAL A 144 -6.14 3.23 2.49
C VAL A 144 -7.35 2.35 2.17
N ILE A 145 -8.22 2.72 1.22
CA ILE A 145 -9.34 1.85 0.78
C ILE A 145 -8.81 0.51 0.28
N VAL A 146 -7.74 0.52 -0.53
CA VAL A 146 -7.12 -0.73 -1.04
C VAL A 146 -6.59 -1.58 0.12
N ALA A 147 -5.95 -0.98 1.12
CA ALA A 147 -5.47 -1.71 2.29
C ALA A 147 -6.60 -2.36 3.09
N LEU A 148 -7.68 -1.64 3.34
CA LEU A 148 -8.85 -2.16 4.06
C LEU A 148 -9.50 -3.33 3.30
N THR A 149 -9.73 -3.16 2.00
CA THR A 149 -10.34 -4.20 1.17
C THR A 149 -9.46 -5.44 1.04
N ALA A 150 -8.14 -5.30 1.02
CA ALA A 150 -7.21 -6.44 1.04
C ALA A 150 -7.36 -7.31 2.30
N LEU A 151 -7.76 -6.71 3.42
CA LEU A 151 -8.06 -7.41 4.67
C LEU A 151 -9.53 -7.88 4.78
N GLY A 152 -10.36 -7.65 3.77
CA GLY A 152 -11.80 -7.93 3.82
C GLY A 152 -12.59 -6.98 4.73
N ILE A 153 -12.01 -5.83 5.10
CA ILE A 153 -12.68 -4.78 5.87
C ILE A 153 -13.51 -3.92 4.93
N ASP A 154 -14.79 -3.70 5.26
CA ASP A 154 -15.67 -2.82 4.49
C ASP A 154 -15.30 -1.34 4.74
N PRO A 155 -14.73 -0.62 3.76
CA PRO A 155 -14.32 0.76 3.92
C PRO A 155 -15.51 1.75 4.00
N THR A 156 -16.73 1.30 3.74
CA THR A 156 -17.93 2.13 3.84
C THR A 156 -18.59 2.05 5.22
N ALA A 157 -18.34 1.00 5.99
CA ALA A 157 -19.07 0.69 7.21
C ALA A 157 -18.21 0.53 8.46
N ASP A 158 -16.90 0.29 8.33
CA ASP A 158 -16.02 0.12 9.49
C ASP A 158 -15.93 1.43 10.29
N THR A 159 -16.41 1.41 11.54
CA THR A 159 -16.54 2.60 12.38
C THR A 159 -15.21 3.29 12.70
N ARG A 160 -14.09 2.62 12.57
CA ARG A 160 -12.75 3.21 12.71
C ARG A 160 -12.46 4.23 11.61
N PHE A 161 -13.03 3.99 10.41
CA PHE A 161 -12.76 4.73 9.18
C PHE A 161 -13.97 5.56 8.69
N VAL A 162 -14.97 5.74 9.55
CA VAL A 162 -16.07 6.69 9.36
C VAL A 162 -15.86 7.89 10.30
N LYS A 163 -15.65 9.09 9.74
CA LYS A 163 -15.43 10.33 10.47
C LYS A 163 -16.60 11.29 10.23
N SER A 164 -17.22 11.78 11.29
CA SER A 164 -18.35 12.71 11.18
C SER A 164 -19.50 12.21 10.27
N GLY A 165 -19.66 10.89 10.17
CA GLY A 165 -20.66 10.25 9.31
C GLY A 165 -20.23 10.10 7.84
N VAL A 166 -18.98 10.46 7.49
CA VAL A 166 -18.38 10.31 6.15
C VAL A 166 -17.46 9.09 6.16
N SER A 167 -17.72 8.12 5.30
CA SER A 167 -16.82 6.99 5.09
C SER A 167 -15.59 7.39 4.25
N VAL A 168 -14.51 6.59 4.30
CA VAL A 168 -13.33 6.86 3.47
C VAL A 168 -13.66 6.78 1.96
N VAL A 169 -14.68 6.00 1.56
CA VAL A 169 -15.14 5.93 0.17
C VAL A 169 -15.90 7.20 -0.22
N ASP A 170 -16.80 7.71 0.65
CA ASP A 170 -17.48 8.98 0.42
C ASP A 170 -16.48 10.13 0.32
N ALA A 171 -15.45 10.12 1.18
CA ALA A 171 -14.37 11.10 1.18
C ALA A 171 -13.58 11.07 -0.15
N LEU A 172 -13.24 9.87 -0.67
CA LEU A 172 -12.61 9.73 -1.99
C LEU A 172 -13.51 10.29 -3.10
N CYS A 173 -14.81 10.02 -3.04
CA CYS A 173 -15.76 10.56 -4.02
C CYS A 173 -15.80 12.09 -4.04
N GLY A 174 -15.40 12.76 -2.96
CA GLY A 174 -15.26 14.22 -2.91
C GLY A 174 -14.21 14.79 -3.87
N PHE A 175 -13.19 14.00 -4.25
CA PHE A 175 -12.19 14.38 -5.24
C PHE A 175 -12.68 14.22 -6.69
N TYR A 176 -13.82 13.56 -6.91
CA TYR A 176 -14.33 13.30 -8.25
C TYR A 176 -14.87 14.58 -8.92
N VAL A 177 -14.50 14.76 -10.19
CA VAL A 177 -15.01 15.84 -11.05
C VAL A 177 -15.89 15.20 -12.13
N THR A 178 -17.15 15.64 -12.18
CA THR A 178 -18.14 15.11 -13.13
C THR A 178 -17.63 15.21 -14.58
N GLY A 179 -17.52 14.05 -15.24
CA GLY A 179 -17.05 13.95 -16.62
C GLY A 179 -15.54 14.03 -16.80
N GLY A 180 -14.77 14.12 -15.70
CA GLY A 180 -13.32 14.28 -15.77
C GLY A 180 -12.51 13.15 -15.13
N GLY A 181 -12.76 12.81 -13.88
CA GLY A 181 -11.95 11.90 -13.08
C GLY A 181 -11.72 12.45 -11.67
N PHE A 182 -10.58 12.15 -11.08
CA PHE A 182 -10.25 12.62 -9.73
C PHE A 182 -9.21 13.74 -9.77
N ARG A 183 -9.32 14.70 -8.86
CA ARG A 183 -8.26 15.69 -8.60
C ARG A 183 -7.23 15.08 -7.66
N HIS A 184 -5.99 15.53 -7.72
CA HIS A 184 -4.99 15.18 -6.71
C HIS A 184 -5.37 15.77 -5.34
N LEU A 185 -5.56 17.09 -5.26
CA LEU A 185 -6.04 17.79 -4.06
C LEU A 185 -7.46 18.32 -4.25
N MET A 186 -8.18 18.56 -3.16
CA MET A 186 -9.57 19.03 -3.20
C MET A 186 -9.73 20.40 -3.90
N ASP A 187 -8.74 21.28 -3.82
CA ASP A 187 -8.72 22.63 -4.39
C ASP A 187 -8.03 22.72 -5.75
N ASP A 188 -7.56 21.60 -6.31
CA ASP A 188 -6.98 21.59 -7.65
C ASP A 188 -8.02 21.99 -8.69
N ALA A 189 -7.62 22.89 -9.60
CA ALA A 189 -8.50 23.35 -10.67
C ALA A 189 -8.72 22.30 -11.77
N ASN A 190 -7.78 21.37 -11.92
CA ASN A 190 -7.76 20.35 -12.97
C ASN A 190 -7.84 18.94 -12.40
N VAL A 191 -8.38 18.03 -13.20
CA VAL A 191 -8.30 16.59 -12.96
C VAL A 191 -6.86 16.14 -13.20
N ASP A 192 -6.34 15.30 -12.33
CA ASP A 192 -5.04 14.71 -12.57
C ASP A 192 -5.14 13.73 -13.75
N GLY A 193 -4.39 14.01 -14.79
CA GLY A 193 -4.38 13.27 -16.05
C GLY A 193 -3.43 12.07 -15.99
N MET A 194 -3.63 11.14 -15.03
CA MET A 194 -2.94 9.85 -15.08
C MET A 194 -3.56 8.89 -16.07
#